data_921b49bd8fc5331c54fef49333f5dfaf
#
_entry.id   921b49bd8fc5331c54fef49333f5dfaf
#
_cell.length_a   1.000
_cell.length_b   1.000
_cell.length_c   1.000
_cell.angle_alpha   90.00
_cell.angle_beta   90.00
_cell.angle_gamma   90.00
#
_symmetry.space_group_name_H-M   'P 1'
#
loop_
_entity.id
_entity.type
_entity.pdbx_description
1 polymer ?
#
loop_
_entity_poly.entity_id
_entity_poly.type
_entity_poly.pdbx_seq_one_letter_code
_entity_poly.pdbx_strand_id
1 'polypeptide(L)'
;IRDHCAIPKFKNFPNPYGESFPASICTSINDVVVHGIPSDNDVLDDGDIISIDCGTLLDGYNGDSCYTFAVGDISEQKRKLLEVTKKSLFLGIEQAVAGNHIGDIGFAIQDYCQSFGYGIVRELTGHGIGKEMHEDPSVPNYGSKGNGILLKSGMCLAIEPMVTMGNRKIGMLADKWSIVTLD
;
A
#
# COMPACT_ATOMS: atom_id res chain seq x y z
N ILE A 1 -14.65 -11.44 -2.08
CA ILE A 1 -14.23 -11.40 -3.50
C ILE A 1 -15.12 -12.33 -4.32
N ARG A 2 -15.05 -13.65 -4.09
CA ARG A 2 -15.75 -14.65 -4.92
C ARG A 2 -17.26 -14.55 -4.84
N ASP A 3 -17.84 -14.21 -3.69
CA ASP A 3 -19.29 -14.03 -3.52
C ASP A 3 -19.86 -12.86 -4.37
N HIS A 4 -18.98 -11.97 -4.83
CA HIS A 4 -19.30 -10.89 -5.76
C HIS A 4 -18.83 -11.17 -7.19
N CYS A 5 -18.63 -12.45 -7.56
CA CYS A 5 -18.17 -12.87 -8.88
C CYS A 5 -16.80 -12.31 -9.32
N ALA A 6 -16.02 -11.76 -8.40
CA ALA A 6 -14.68 -11.28 -8.68
C ALA A 6 -13.62 -12.37 -8.48
N ILE A 7 -12.50 -12.24 -9.17
CA ILE A 7 -11.37 -13.17 -9.09
C ILE A 7 -10.27 -12.53 -8.21
N PRO A 8 -9.76 -13.24 -7.18
CA PRO A 8 -8.58 -12.77 -6.43
C PRO A 8 -7.35 -12.72 -7.35
N LYS A 9 -6.67 -11.57 -7.41
CA LYS A 9 -5.56 -11.35 -8.35
C LYS A 9 -4.18 -11.62 -7.75
N PHE A 10 -4.06 -11.63 -6.42
CA PHE A 10 -2.76 -11.91 -5.79
C PHE A 10 -2.40 -13.40 -5.86
N LYS A 11 -3.38 -14.30 -5.78
CA LYS A 11 -3.11 -15.74 -5.87
C LYS A 11 -2.44 -16.10 -7.19
N ASN A 12 -1.30 -16.78 -7.09
CA ASN A 12 -0.42 -17.14 -8.19
C ASN A 12 0.22 -15.93 -8.91
N PHE A 13 0.26 -14.76 -8.25
CA PHE A 13 1.01 -13.62 -8.79
C PHE A 13 2.50 -14.02 -8.89
N PRO A 14 3.15 -13.81 -10.04
CA PRO A 14 4.50 -14.29 -10.27
C PRO A 14 5.54 -13.54 -9.42
N ASN A 15 6.55 -14.27 -8.94
CA ASN A 15 7.68 -13.70 -8.22
C ASN A 15 8.99 -14.06 -8.94
N PRO A 16 9.78 -13.09 -9.39
CA PRO A 16 11.06 -13.37 -10.05
C PRO A 16 12.12 -13.95 -9.12
N TYR A 17 11.91 -13.90 -7.79
CA TYR A 17 12.88 -14.33 -6.78
C TYR A 17 12.47 -15.60 -6.04
N GLY A 18 11.31 -16.17 -6.33
CA GLY A 18 10.79 -17.31 -5.60
C GLY A 18 9.48 -17.86 -6.17
N GLU A 19 8.75 -18.56 -5.33
CA GLU A 19 7.43 -19.09 -5.71
C GLU A 19 6.38 -17.98 -5.87
N SER A 20 5.37 -18.23 -6.70
CA SER A 20 4.23 -17.33 -6.86
C SER A 20 3.48 -17.13 -5.55
N PHE A 21 2.84 -15.98 -5.37
CA PHE A 21 2.09 -15.65 -4.15
C PHE A 21 1.02 -16.71 -3.85
N PRO A 22 1.03 -17.32 -2.66
CA PRO A 22 0.22 -18.52 -2.42
C PRO A 22 -1.24 -18.23 -2.04
N ALA A 23 -1.57 -16.98 -1.66
CA ALA A 23 -2.85 -16.62 -1.07
C ALA A 23 -3.69 -15.67 -1.93
N SER A 24 -4.96 -15.49 -1.57
CA SER A 24 -5.90 -14.62 -2.28
C SER A 24 -5.86 -13.17 -1.83
N ILE A 25 -5.29 -12.91 -0.65
CA ILE A 25 -5.10 -11.58 -0.03
C ILE A 25 -3.73 -11.55 0.63
N CYS A 26 -3.19 -10.36 0.88
CA CYS A 26 -2.07 -10.20 1.80
C CYS A 26 -2.59 -9.85 3.20
N THR A 27 -1.90 -10.35 4.24
CA THR A 27 -2.13 -9.98 5.64
C THR A 27 -0.81 -9.56 6.26
N SER A 28 -0.68 -8.29 6.54
CA SER A 28 0.57 -7.70 7.03
C SER A 28 0.37 -7.21 8.47
N ILE A 29 1.01 -7.91 9.42
CA ILE A 29 0.81 -7.68 10.86
C ILE A 29 1.99 -6.85 11.40
N ASN A 30 1.71 -5.81 12.16
CA ASN A 30 2.65 -4.96 12.89
C ASN A 30 3.79 -4.43 12.00
N ASP A 31 4.99 -4.99 12.13
CA ASP A 31 6.20 -4.62 11.41
C ASP A 31 6.24 -5.09 9.94
N VAL A 32 5.33 -5.96 9.54
CA VAL A 32 5.14 -6.30 8.12
C VAL A 32 4.44 -5.14 7.42
N VAL A 33 5.14 -4.48 6.52
CA VAL A 33 4.63 -3.30 5.80
C VAL A 33 3.64 -3.71 4.71
N VAL A 34 4.03 -4.66 3.85
CA VAL A 34 3.22 -5.19 2.73
C VAL A 34 3.56 -6.64 2.41
N HIS A 35 2.72 -7.26 1.60
CA HIS A 35 2.88 -8.58 1.01
C HIS A 35 3.00 -9.73 2.02
N GLY A 36 2.52 -9.55 3.25
CA GLY A 36 2.48 -10.63 4.24
C GLY A 36 1.64 -11.81 3.73
N ILE A 37 2.17 -13.02 3.88
CA ILE A 37 1.48 -14.25 3.47
C ILE A 37 0.59 -14.71 4.61
N PRO A 38 -0.74 -14.85 4.42
CA PRO A 38 -1.62 -15.38 5.45
C PRO A 38 -1.20 -16.77 5.93
N SER A 39 -1.19 -16.96 7.25
CA SER A 39 -0.79 -18.22 7.88
C SER A 39 -1.72 -18.56 9.06
N ASP A 40 -2.08 -19.81 9.22
CA ASP A 40 -2.83 -20.31 10.36
C ASP A 40 -2.04 -20.21 11.69
N ASN A 41 -0.72 -19.98 11.61
CA ASN A 41 0.15 -19.77 12.77
C ASN A 41 0.16 -18.31 13.24
N ASP A 42 -0.34 -17.38 12.43
CA ASP A 42 -0.37 -15.96 12.75
C ASP A 42 -1.69 -15.62 13.45
N VAL A 43 -1.71 -15.83 14.76
CA VAL A 43 -2.85 -15.49 15.62
C VAL A 43 -2.72 -14.02 16.03
N LEU A 44 -3.79 -13.26 15.82
CA LEU A 44 -3.82 -11.85 16.19
C LEU A 44 -4.05 -11.69 17.70
N ASP A 45 -3.24 -10.86 18.33
CA ASP A 45 -3.36 -10.50 19.75
C ASP A 45 -3.94 -9.10 19.93
N ASP A 46 -4.48 -8.85 21.11
CA ASP A 46 -4.91 -7.51 21.52
C ASP A 46 -3.72 -6.54 21.47
N GLY A 47 -3.90 -5.42 20.78
CA GLY A 47 -2.83 -4.44 20.54
C GLY A 47 -2.15 -4.56 19.18
N ASP A 48 -2.47 -5.55 18.35
CA ASP A 48 -1.95 -5.65 17.00
C ASP A 48 -2.62 -4.67 16.03
N ILE A 49 -1.92 -4.40 14.94
CA ILE A 49 -2.49 -3.81 13.73
C ILE A 49 -2.29 -4.79 12.58
N ILE A 50 -3.27 -4.92 11.70
CA ILE A 50 -3.19 -5.77 10.52
C ILE A 50 -3.66 -5.04 9.28
N SER A 51 -2.81 -4.97 8.26
CA SER A 51 -3.18 -4.50 6.94
C SER A 51 -3.69 -5.67 6.11
N ILE A 52 -4.91 -5.56 5.61
CA ILE A 52 -5.52 -6.54 4.70
C ILE A 52 -5.60 -5.92 3.32
N ASP A 53 -4.91 -6.56 2.39
CA ASP A 53 -4.80 -6.07 1.02
C ASP A 53 -5.43 -7.06 0.03
N CYS A 54 -6.26 -6.55 -0.87
CA CYS A 54 -7.14 -7.32 -1.76
C CYS A 54 -7.04 -6.82 -3.20
N GLY A 55 -6.31 -7.54 -4.03
CA GLY A 55 -6.37 -7.37 -5.48
C GLY A 55 -7.52 -8.17 -6.09
N THR A 56 -8.33 -7.56 -6.94
CA THR A 56 -9.52 -8.17 -7.53
C THR A 56 -9.59 -7.95 -9.04
N LEU A 57 -10.19 -8.89 -9.75
CA LEU A 57 -10.56 -8.74 -11.17
C LEU A 57 -12.07 -8.95 -11.30
N LEU A 58 -12.77 -7.96 -11.82
CA LEU A 58 -14.22 -8.01 -12.09
C LEU A 58 -14.48 -7.39 -13.47
N ASP A 59 -15.22 -8.10 -14.32
CA ASP A 59 -15.61 -7.65 -15.67
C ASP A 59 -14.44 -7.14 -16.54
N GLY A 60 -13.26 -7.76 -16.36
CA GLY A 60 -12.06 -7.43 -17.12
C GLY A 60 -11.24 -6.25 -16.60
N TYR A 61 -11.60 -5.70 -15.43
CA TYR A 61 -10.86 -4.63 -14.77
C TYR A 61 -10.38 -5.04 -13.40
N ASN A 62 -9.18 -4.59 -13.05
CA ASN A 62 -8.60 -4.82 -11.73
C ASN A 62 -8.96 -3.69 -10.77
N GLY A 63 -9.11 -4.06 -9.50
CA GLY A 63 -9.23 -3.16 -8.37
C GLY A 63 -8.25 -3.58 -7.29
N ASP A 64 -7.67 -2.61 -6.62
CA ASP A 64 -6.72 -2.80 -5.53
C ASP A 64 -7.16 -2.00 -4.31
N SER A 65 -7.13 -2.64 -3.14
CA SER A 65 -7.60 -2.00 -1.91
C SER A 65 -6.97 -2.60 -0.68
N CYS A 66 -6.30 -1.77 0.09
CA CYS A 66 -5.73 -2.11 1.38
C CYS A 66 -6.33 -1.26 2.50
N TYR A 67 -6.57 -1.88 3.65
CA TYR A 67 -6.97 -1.19 4.86
C TYR A 67 -6.30 -1.82 6.08
N THR A 68 -5.84 -0.95 7.01
CA THR A 68 -5.23 -1.39 8.27
C THR A 68 -6.23 -1.31 9.41
N PHE A 69 -6.45 -2.44 10.07
CA PHE A 69 -7.36 -2.60 11.20
C PHE A 69 -6.58 -2.65 12.51
N ALA A 70 -7.16 -2.07 13.55
CA ALA A 70 -6.74 -2.28 14.93
C ALA A 70 -7.38 -3.56 15.49
N VAL A 71 -6.63 -4.34 16.22
CA VAL A 71 -7.11 -5.53 16.95
C VAL A 71 -7.18 -5.15 18.43
N GLY A 72 -8.41 -5.08 18.97
CA GLY A 72 -8.63 -4.63 20.34
C GLY A 72 -8.10 -3.23 20.64
N ASP A 73 -7.42 -3.06 21.77
CA ASP A 73 -6.88 -1.77 22.22
C ASP A 73 -5.41 -1.61 21.81
N ILE A 74 -5.18 -0.81 20.77
CA ILE A 74 -3.84 -0.49 20.28
C ILE A 74 -3.22 0.70 21.02
N SER A 75 -1.87 0.77 21.03
CA SER A 75 -1.14 1.90 21.59
C SER A 75 -1.47 3.23 20.87
N GLU A 76 -1.31 4.34 21.60
CA GLU A 76 -1.50 5.68 21.02
C GLU A 76 -0.56 5.94 19.83
N GLN A 77 0.65 5.40 19.86
CA GLN A 77 1.61 5.49 18.75
C GLN A 77 1.10 4.78 17.49
N LYS A 78 0.60 3.54 17.63
CA LYS A 78 -0.03 2.80 16.53
C LYS A 78 -1.26 3.54 16.00
N ARG A 79 -2.13 4.01 16.89
CA ARG A 79 -3.31 4.80 16.51
C ARG A 79 -2.93 6.03 15.69
N LYS A 80 -1.91 6.75 16.15
CA LYS A 80 -1.41 7.94 15.45
C LYS A 80 -0.83 7.60 14.06
N LEU A 81 -0.08 6.50 13.95
CA LEU A 81 0.43 6.02 12.66
C LEU A 81 -0.72 5.78 11.67
N LEU A 82 -1.77 5.06 12.09
CA LEU A 82 -2.93 4.78 11.24
C LEU A 82 -3.64 6.06 10.80
N GLU A 83 -3.87 6.99 11.72
CA GLU A 83 -4.52 8.28 11.42
C GLU A 83 -3.70 9.11 10.43
N VAL A 84 -2.39 9.24 10.65
CA VAL A 84 -1.50 10.01 9.78
C VAL A 84 -1.40 9.37 8.40
N THR A 85 -1.24 8.05 8.32
CA THR A 85 -1.20 7.33 7.04
C THR A 85 -2.50 7.51 6.27
N LYS A 86 -3.64 7.32 6.91
CA LYS A 86 -4.95 7.52 6.29
C LYS A 86 -5.13 8.97 5.80
N LYS A 87 -4.77 9.96 6.62
CA LYS A 87 -4.89 11.36 6.23
C LYS A 87 -3.96 11.71 5.07
N SER A 88 -2.74 11.16 5.07
CA SER A 88 -1.78 11.38 3.97
C SER A 88 -2.30 10.85 2.64
N LEU A 89 -2.96 9.67 2.65
CA LEU A 89 -3.63 9.12 1.47
C LEU A 89 -4.65 10.10 0.89
N PHE A 90 -5.54 10.65 1.72
CA PHE A 90 -6.55 11.60 1.23
C PHE A 90 -5.95 12.91 0.73
N LEU A 91 -4.86 13.40 1.35
CA LEU A 91 -4.12 14.55 0.84
C LEU A 91 -3.47 14.26 -0.52
N GLY A 92 -2.98 13.05 -0.73
CA GLY A 92 -2.51 12.59 -2.04
C GLY A 92 -3.64 12.52 -3.07
N ILE A 93 -4.78 11.95 -2.71
CA ILE A 93 -5.97 11.86 -3.57
C ILE A 93 -6.46 13.26 -4.00
N GLU A 94 -6.46 14.24 -3.08
CA GLU A 94 -6.80 15.64 -3.40
C GLU A 94 -5.91 16.24 -4.49
N GLN A 95 -4.68 15.73 -4.67
CA GLN A 95 -3.78 16.14 -5.75
C GLN A 95 -3.99 15.36 -7.06
N ALA A 96 -4.73 14.26 -7.04
CA ALA A 96 -4.97 13.40 -8.20
C ALA A 96 -6.03 14.01 -9.14
N VAL A 97 -5.78 15.22 -9.62
CA VAL A 97 -6.65 15.96 -10.52
C VAL A 97 -5.95 16.25 -11.85
N ALA A 98 -6.72 16.29 -12.94
CA ALA A 98 -6.16 16.59 -14.26
C ALA A 98 -5.47 17.97 -14.27
N GLY A 99 -4.25 18.00 -14.80
CA GLY A 99 -3.40 19.19 -14.83
C GLY A 99 -2.33 19.22 -13.74
N ASN A 100 -2.47 18.46 -12.66
CA ASN A 100 -1.39 18.22 -11.69
C ASN A 100 -0.44 17.12 -12.22
N HIS A 101 0.63 16.85 -11.49
CA HIS A 101 1.61 15.82 -11.82
C HIS A 101 1.64 14.71 -10.75
N ILE A 102 2.16 13.55 -11.11
CA ILE A 102 2.35 12.43 -10.15
C ILE A 102 3.14 12.88 -8.92
N GLY A 103 4.15 13.75 -9.12
CA GLY A 103 4.94 14.29 -8.02
C GLY A 103 4.17 15.16 -7.02
N ASP A 104 3.03 15.72 -7.41
CA ASP A 104 2.17 16.48 -6.50
C ASP A 104 1.51 15.54 -5.48
N ILE A 105 1.08 14.35 -5.93
CA ILE A 105 0.53 13.29 -5.07
C ILE A 105 1.58 12.87 -4.04
N GLY A 106 2.75 12.45 -4.52
CA GLY A 106 3.83 11.98 -3.64
C GLY A 106 4.34 13.07 -2.69
N PHE A 107 4.41 14.32 -3.14
CA PHE A 107 4.79 15.44 -2.29
C PHE A 107 3.79 15.64 -1.13
N ALA A 108 2.50 15.62 -1.41
CA ALA A 108 1.48 15.83 -0.38
C ALA A 108 1.51 14.73 0.69
N ILE A 109 1.71 13.47 0.28
CA ILE A 109 1.86 12.34 1.19
C ILE A 109 3.11 12.50 2.05
N GLN A 110 4.25 12.72 1.40
CA GLN A 110 5.55 12.83 2.06
C GLN A 110 5.58 14.00 3.06
N ASP A 111 5.19 15.18 2.63
CA ASP A 111 5.24 16.41 3.44
C ASP A 111 4.42 16.24 4.73
N TYR A 112 3.22 15.67 4.61
CA TYR A 112 2.37 15.44 5.76
C TYR A 112 2.95 14.39 6.72
N CYS A 113 3.36 13.22 6.24
CA CYS A 113 3.92 12.18 7.10
C CYS A 113 5.22 12.61 7.78
N GLN A 114 6.11 13.28 7.05
CA GLN A 114 7.38 13.79 7.60
C GLN A 114 7.19 14.88 8.67
N SER A 115 6.09 15.63 8.64
CA SER A 115 5.75 16.59 9.69
C SER A 115 5.52 15.93 11.06
N PHE A 116 5.24 14.63 11.09
CA PHE A 116 5.15 13.79 12.29
C PHE A 116 6.43 13.00 12.60
N GLY A 117 7.49 13.17 11.80
CA GLY A 117 8.72 12.41 11.92
C GLY A 117 8.66 10.99 11.35
N TYR A 118 7.63 10.66 10.57
CA TYR A 118 7.45 9.33 10.01
C TYR A 118 8.25 9.11 8.71
N GLY A 119 8.69 7.87 8.51
CA GLY A 119 9.39 7.44 7.32
C GLY A 119 8.40 7.11 6.18
N ILE A 120 8.82 7.36 4.94
CA ILE A 120 8.09 6.95 3.73
C ILE A 120 8.93 5.93 2.97
N VAL A 121 8.39 4.74 2.75
CA VAL A 121 9.03 3.71 1.94
C VAL A 121 9.19 4.23 0.50
N ARG A 122 10.37 4.01 -0.09
CA ARG A 122 10.71 4.52 -1.43
C ARG A 122 10.94 3.42 -2.46
N GLU A 123 11.16 2.23 -1.99
CA GLU A 123 11.47 1.04 -2.79
C GLU A 123 10.21 0.45 -3.46
N LEU A 124 9.05 0.81 -2.92
CA LEU A 124 7.73 0.40 -3.41
C LEU A 124 6.88 1.64 -3.70
N THR A 125 5.96 1.50 -4.65
CA THR A 125 5.13 2.62 -5.13
C THR A 125 3.73 2.13 -5.45
N GLY A 126 2.75 3.02 -5.44
CA GLY A 126 1.51 2.83 -6.14
C GLY A 126 1.71 2.81 -7.67
N HIS A 127 0.66 2.61 -8.42
CA HIS A 127 0.73 2.34 -9.85
C HIS A 127 -0.55 2.74 -10.60
N GLY A 128 -0.49 2.81 -11.91
CA GLY A 128 -1.66 2.76 -12.76
C GLY A 128 -2.35 1.40 -12.62
N ILE A 129 -3.67 1.36 -12.79
CA ILE A 129 -4.46 0.14 -12.67
C ILE A 129 -5.62 0.17 -13.67
N GLY A 130 -5.96 -0.99 -14.23
CA GLY A 130 -7.04 -1.09 -15.20
C GLY A 130 -7.22 -2.52 -15.69
N LYS A 131 -6.89 -2.81 -16.94
CA LYS A 131 -6.95 -4.16 -17.51
C LYS A 131 -5.87 -5.06 -16.92
N GLU A 132 -4.69 -4.48 -16.63
CA GLU A 132 -3.66 -5.15 -15.87
C GLU A 132 -3.68 -4.67 -14.40
N MET A 133 -3.17 -5.52 -13.50
CA MET A 133 -3.07 -5.18 -12.08
C MET A 133 -2.12 -4.02 -11.85
N HIS A 134 -1.01 -4.01 -12.56
CA HIS A 134 -0.02 -2.95 -12.52
C HIS A 134 0.17 -2.37 -13.93
N GLU A 135 -0.15 -1.10 -14.09
CA GLU A 135 0.02 -0.32 -15.31
C GLU A 135 0.87 0.93 -15.03
N ASP A 136 1.39 1.53 -16.08
CA ASP A 136 1.96 2.88 -15.97
C ASP A 136 0.85 3.92 -15.66
N PRO A 137 1.18 4.99 -14.96
CA PRO A 137 2.48 5.34 -14.40
C PRO A 137 2.73 4.75 -12.99
N SER A 138 4.00 4.64 -12.59
CA SER A 138 4.35 4.48 -11.18
C SER A 138 3.91 5.72 -10.37
N VAL A 139 3.40 5.51 -9.16
CA VAL A 139 2.87 6.54 -8.25
C VAL A 139 3.64 6.53 -6.92
N PRO A 140 4.84 7.13 -6.87
CA PRO A 140 5.63 7.19 -5.64
C PRO A 140 4.92 7.97 -4.53
N ASN A 141 5.10 7.53 -3.27
CA ASN A 141 4.59 8.22 -2.09
C ASN A 141 5.49 9.37 -1.63
N TYR A 142 6.38 9.82 -2.49
CA TYR A 142 7.30 10.94 -2.31
C TYR A 142 7.51 11.66 -3.63
N GLY A 143 7.94 12.91 -3.58
CA GLY A 143 8.14 13.67 -4.82
C GLY A 143 8.35 15.15 -4.62
N SER A 144 8.24 15.89 -5.71
CA SER A 144 8.32 17.35 -5.75
C SER A 144 7.15 17.88 -6.57
N LYS A 145 6.59 19.00 -6.13
CA LYS A 145 5.47 19.67 -6.82
C LYS A 145 5.79 19.96 -8.28
N GLY A 146 4.82 19.72 -9.15
CA GLY A 146 4.92 19.98 -10.58
C GLY A 146 5.86 19.06 -11.34
N ASN A 147 6.30 17.93 -10.75
CA ASN A 147 7.26 17.03 -11.36
C ASN A 147 6.61 15.67 -11.72
N GLY A 148 7.18 15.00 -12.71
CA GLY A 148 6.74 13.69 -13.18
C GLY A 148 5.65 13.78 -14.24
N ILE A 149 4.91 12.68 -14.45
CA ILE A 149 3.88 12.56 -15.48
C ILE A 149 2.69 13.46 -15.17
N LEU A 150 2.22 14.18 -16.19
CA LEU A 150 1.02 15.03 -16.13
C LEU A 150 -0.22 14.15 -16.01
N LEU A 151 -1.04 14.40 -15.00
CA LEU A 151 -2.31 13.72 -14.78
C LEU A 151 -3.36 14.15 -15.81
N LYS A 152 -4.08 13.18 -16.34
CA LYS A 152 -5.13 13.37 -17.34
C LYS A 152 -6.42 12.69 -16.89
N SER A 153 -7.56 13.25 -17.31
CA SER A 153 -8.86 12.58 -17.13
C SER A 153 -8.85 11.17 -17.73
N GLY A 154 -9.42 10.23 -17.01
CA GLY A 154 -9.50 8.83 -17.40
C GLY A 154 -8.35 7.94 -16.89
N MET A 155 -7.32 8.52 -16.27
CA MET A 155 -6.32 7.72 -15.56
C MET A 155 -6.94 7.09 -14.31
N CYS A 156 -6.67 5.79 -14.10
CA CYS A 156 -6.97 5.07 -12.87
C CYS A 156 -5.66 4.77 -12.15
N LEU A 157 -5.59 5.09 -10.86
CA LEU A 157 -4.35 5.00 -10.08
C LEU A 157 -4.63 4.31 -8.75
N ALA A 158 -3.75 3.41 -8.34
CA ALA A 158 -3.61 2.93 -6.98
C ALA A 158 -2.65 3.87 -6.25
N ILE A 159 -3.12 4.51 -5.18
CA ILE A 159 -2.32 5.42 -4.34
C ILE A 159 -2.16 4.74 -2.98
N GLU A 160 -0.93 4.36 -2.64
CA GLU A 160 -0.65 3.39 -1.58
C GLU A 160 0.44 3.89 -0.63
N PRO A 161 0.16 4.83 0.29
CA PRO A 161 1.14 5.28 1.26
C PRO A 161 1.62 4.13 2.16
N MET A 162 2.92 3.86 2.14
CA MET A 162 3.60 2.92 3.03
C MET A 162 4.46 3.72 4.00
N VAL A 163 4.02 3.76 5.26
CA VAL A 163 4.52 4.66 6.29
C VAL A 163 5.05 3.89 7.49
N THR A 164 6.23 4.27 7.97
CA THR A 164 6.89 3.68 9.14
C THR A 164 7.02 4.71 10.26
N MET A 165 7.05 4.25 11.52
CA MET A 165 7.12 5.17 12.68
C MET A 165 8.46 5.87 12.81
N GLY A 166 9.54 5.25 12.32
CA GLY A 166 10.90 5.77 12.43
C GLY A 166 11.54 6.00 11.07
N ASN A 167 12.59 5.27 10.78
CA ASN A 167 13.27 5.38 9.51
C ASN A 167 12.53 4.60 8.40
N ARG A 168 12.73 5.01 7.15
CA ARG A 168 12.07 4.43 5.97
C ARG A 168 12.65 3.10 5.47
N LYS A 169 13.62 2.51 6.17
CA LYS A 169 14.30 1.31 5.70
C LYS A 169 13.42 0.09 5.85
N ILE A 170 13.46 -0.76 4.85
CA ILE A 170 12.73 -2.01 4.80
C ILE A 170 13.65 -3.18 4.54
N GLY A 171 13.21 -4.38 4.89
CA GLY A 171 13.86 -5.65 4.59
C GLY A 171 12.85 -6.63 3.99
N MET A 172 13.35 -7.65 3.31
CA MET A 172 12.55 -8.75 2.79
C MET A 172 12.79 -10.00 3.64
N LEU A 173 11.71 -10.69 4.03
CA LEU A 173 11.81 -11.95 4.77
C LEU A 173 12.24 -13.12 3.88
N ALA A 174 12.52 -14.26 4.52
CA ALA A 174 13.00 -15.46 3.83
C ALA A 174 11.97 -16.06 2.85
N ASP A 175 10.69 -15.75 3.03
CA ASP A 175 9.60 -16.16 2.14
C ASP A 175 9.63 -15.46 0.77
N LYS A 176 10.51 -14.45 0.59
CA LYS A 176 10.68 -13.65 -0.63
C LYS A 176 9.46 -12.81 -1.03
N TRP A 177 8.52 -12.59 -0.10
CA TRP A 177 7.34 -11.77 -0.28
C TRP A 177 7.19 -10.70 0.80
N SER A 178 7.17 -11.13 2.06
CA SER A 178 6.90 -10.22 3.17
C SER A 178 7.99 -9.17 3.30
N ILE A 179 7.57 -7.90 3.26
CA ILE A 179 8.44 -6.73 3.44
C ILE A 179 8.20 -6.19 4.84
N VAL A 180 9.28 -6.04 5.61
CA VAL A 180 9.23 -5.57 7.00
C VAL A 180 9.94 -4.23 7.15
N THR A 181 9.48 -3.42 8.12
CA THR A 181 10.22 -2.25 8.56
C THR A 181 11.46 -2.64 9.35
N LEU A 182 12.49 -1.79 9.32
CA LEU A 182 13.76 -1.97 10.04
C LEU A 182 13.95 -0.88 11.11
N ASP A 183 12.87 -0.28 11.60
CA ASP A 183 12.87 0.71 12.68
C ASP A 183 12.41 0.16 14.04
#